data_90abc81537fc0502c66f72ad193e0fb3
#
_entry.id   90abc81537fc0502c66f72ad193e0fb3
#
_cell.length_a   1.000
_cell.length_b   1.000
_cell.length_c   1.000
_cell.angle_alpha   90.00
_cell.angle_beta   90.00
_cell.angle_gamma   90.00
#
_symmetry.space_group_name_H-M   'P 1'
#
loop_
_entity.id
_entity.type
_entity.pdbx_description
1 polymer ?
#
loop_
_entity_poly.entity_id
_entity_poly.type
_entity_poly.pdbx_seq_one_letter_code
_entity_poly.pdbx_strand_id
1 'polypeptide(L)'
;MKSSLLLFAAILPLKGFAETADSTIAQHHTLEEVVVRGFKQDNLSKAPLSVSVAGSTFLQRNELNGLRDMSSVFPNLFIADYGARQNTPIYIRGIGSKTNAPSVGLYVDGMPYFERSVVDMDIAGISGIEVLRGPQGTLYGRNSTGGLINIYTYSPLDYQNTMAKISYGSRNDLRLGVNHYQKISSRVGINVAANYHHNDGFFRNLYTGAKADNLQSANAKVGLAWQATPLWTMRLSALFDHSTQGGYPYGHYHAVDNTADAVNYNRPGNYRRNLFTAGMNWLYKGNAVHFNSQTSVQLSKDKQQIDQDFTPRDLFFTITGLKQTLVSQEFTLRSAKDNSRYHWMVGAFGFYQRLNNTIETQFFTPNYATPKFYHTPTWGGAFYHQSAYDLTKTLRVAVGLRYDYERVAQDYEANKYTLTTGWSSLVRTATFNDHTHFSQITPKFTISQQLSTDKMVYASVARGYKAGGYNVTSTTTTLPAYDPEYNWNYEIGTKLGFLQGRLQTEMSLFYIDWKHQQVTTTVPGLGNIINNAGHSDSKGFELSATYRPLMGLELQANYGYTYARFLRYEKSATVHFTGNMLPMVPRQT
;
A
#
# COMPACT_ATOMS: atom_id res chain seq x y z
N MET A 1 -15.51 -4.41 35.68
CA MET A 1 -15.40 -5.88 35.50
C MET A 1 -14.12 -6.14 34.71
N LYS A 2 -13.11 -6.69 35.38
CA LYS A 2 -11.80 -7.02 34.81
C LYS A 2 -11.94 -8.35 34.06
N SER A 3 -11.84 -8.34 32.75
CA SER A 3 -11.76 -9.56 31.92
C SER A 3 -10.30 -9.93 31.76
N SER A 4 -9.84 -10.89 32.53
CA SER A 4 -8.52 -11.50 32.38
C SER A 4 -8.51 -12.37 31.12
N LEU A 5 -7.73 -12.01 30.12
CA LEU A 5 -7.44 -12.84 28.96
C LEU A 5 -6.38 -13.87 29.39
N LEU A 6 -6.80 -15.11 29.61
CA LEU A 6 -5.90 -16.24 29.81
C LEU A 6 -5.22 -16.61 28.48
N LEU A 7 -3.92 -16.32 28.40
CA LEU A 7 -3.05 -16.77 27.33
C LEU A 7 -2.72 -18.24 27.58
N PHE A 8 -3.31 -19.16 26.81
CA PHE A 8 -2.89 -20.57 26.79
C PHE A 8 -1.56 -20.66 26.01
N ALA A 9 -0.46 -20.64 26.71
CA ALA A 9 0.84 -21.04 26.18
C ALA A 9 0.90 -22.58 26.14
N ALA A 10 0.66 -23.17 24.96
CA ALA A 10 0.94 -24.58 24.74
C ALA A 10 2.47 -24.77 24.69
N ILE A 11 3.04 -25.22 25.79
CA ILE A 11 4.44 -25.63 25.85
C ILE A 11 4.55 -27.00 25.15
N LEU A 12 4.98 -27.00 23.90
CA LEU A 12 5.45 -28.21 23.21
C LEU A 12 6.85 -28.53 23.73
N PRO A 13 7.16 -29.80 24.10
CA PRO A 13 8.48 -30.16 24.56
C PRO A 13 9.50 -30.07 23.42
N LEU A 14 10.40 -29.11 23.49
CA LEU A 14 11.61 -29.05 22.69
C LEU A 14 12.53 -30.22 23.09
N LYS A 15 12.49 -31.31 22.34
CA LYS A 15 13.58 -32.29 22.37
C LYS A 15 14.77 -31.65 21.70
N GLY A 16 15.74 -31.23 22.50
CA GLY A 16 17.03 -30.76 22.02
C GLY A 16 17.80 -31.93 21.39
N PHE A 17 18.02 -31.84 20.09
CA PHE A 17 19.12 -32.56 19.43
C PHE A 17 20.32 -31.62 19.46
N ALA A 18 21.24 -31.88 20.39
CA ALA A 18 22.59 -31.36 20.30
C ALA A 18 23.34 -32.25 19.28
N GLU A 19 23.35 -31.82 18.04
CA GLU A 19 24.35 -32.35 17.09
C GLU A 19 25.65 -31.59 17.28
N THR A 20 26.71 -32.36 17.50
CA THR A 20 28.09 -31.90 17.58
C THR A 20 28.46 -31.11 16.34
N ALA A 21 28.88 -29.87 16.53
CA ALA A 21 29.41 -29.02 15.48
C ALA A 21 30.68 -29.65 14.90
N ASP A 22 30.56 -30.30 13.77
CA ASP A 22 31.67 -30.67 12.92
C ASP A 22 32.12 -29.44 12.13
N SER A 23 33.34 -28.99 12.40
CA SER A 23 33.97 -27.85 11.76
C SER A 23 34.46 -28.24 10.36
N THR A 24 33.56 -28.25 9.39
CA THR A 24 33.95 -28.41 8.00
C THR A 24 33.23 -27.41 7.12
N ILE A 25 34.05 -26.48 6.59
CA ILE A 25 33.85 -25.73 5.38
C ILE A 25 32.76 -24.66 5.46
N ALA A 26 33.21 -23.43 5.59
CA ALA A 26 32.42 -22.26 5.19
C ALA A 26 31.90 -22.47 3.76
N GLN A 27 30.69 -23.00 3.64
CA GLN A 27 29.97 -22.94 2.38
C GLN A 27 29.88 -21.48 1.97
N HIS A 28 30.46 -21.17 0.84
CA HIS A 28 30.28 -19.92 0.15
C HIS A 28 28.77 -19.67 -0.06
N HIS A 29 28.14 -19.03 0.90
CA HIS A 29 26.87 -18.37 0.62
C HIS A 29 27.21 -17.18 -0.31
N THR A 30 27.28 -17.43 -1.61
CA THR A 30 26.95 -16.39 -2.58
C THR A 30 25.63 -15.84 -2.09
N LEU A 31 25.59 -14.55 -1.72
CA LEU A 31 24.36 -13.85 -1.44
C LEU A 31 23.47 -14.10 -2.64
N GLU A 32 22.49 -14.99 -2.48
CA GLU A 32 21.56 -15.33 -3.55
C GLU A 32 20.96 -14.01 -4.01
N GLU A 33 21.11 -13.72 -5.29
CA GLU A 33 20.37 -12.65 -5.95
C GLU A 33 18.91 -12.89 -5.59
N VAL A 34 18.30 -11.98 -4.83
CA VAL A 34 16.92 -12.14 -4.38
C VAL A 34 16.05 -12.09 -5.63
N VAL A 35 15.83 -13.25 -6.22
CA VAL A 35 14.90 -13.41 -7.32
C VAL A 35 13.51 -13.36 -6.71
N VAL A 36 13.03 -12.13 -6.47
CA VAL A 36 11.64 -11.93 -6.10
C VAL A 36 10.84 -12.15 -7.38
N ARG A 37 10.13 -13.26 -7.41
CA ARG A 37 9.26 -13.61 -8.54
C ARG A 37 8.00 -12.80 -8.43
N GLY A 38 7.94 -11.69 -9.18
CA GLY A 38 6.73 -10.88 -9.27
C GLY A 38 5.52 -11.74 -9.65
N PHE A 39 4.39 -11.50 -9.01
CA PHE A 39 3.12 -12.21 -9.26
C PHE A 39 2.75 -12.25 -10.76
N LYS A 40 3.09 -11.20 -11.51
CA LYS A 40 2.81 -11.05 -12.95
C LYS A 40 4.07 -11.04 -13.84
N GLN A 41 5.26 -10.99 -13.26
CA GLN A 41 6.53 -10.92 -13.99
C GLN A 41 7.59 -11.80 -13.30
N ASP A 42 8.33 -12.59 -14.05
CA ASP A 42 9.24 -13.60 -13.50
C ASP A 42 10.57 -13.06 -12.99
N ASN A 43 11.06 -11.95 -13.53
CA ASN A 43 12.33 -11.36 -13.12
C ASN A 43 12.27 -9.83 -13.27
N LEU A 44 11.96 -9.14 -12.20
CA LEU A 44 11.85 -7.68 -12.19
C LEU A 44 13.20 -6.97 -12.31
N SER A 45 14.30 -7.61 -11.88
CA SER A 45 15.63 -7.00 -12.04
C SER A 45 16.00 -6.84 -13.51
N LYS A 46 15.50 -7.71 -14.38
CA LYS A 46 15.69 -7.65 -15.84
C LYS A 46 14.50 -7.03 -16.60
N ALA A 47 13.45 -6.61 -15.89
CA ALA A 47 12.31 -5.98 -16.55
C ALA A 47 12.62 -4.53 -16.94
N PRO A 48 12.12 -4.05 -18.12
CA PRO A 48 12.32 -2.69 -18.59
C PRO A 48 11.36 -1.72 -17.87
N LEU A 49 11.61 -1.51 -16.59
CA LEU A 49 10.88 -0.60 -15.71
C LEU A 49 11.74 -0.23 -14.50
N SER A 50 11.44 0.91 -13.88
CA SER A 50 12.08 1.34 -12.64
C SER A 50 11.48 0.58 -11.45
N VAL A 51 12.30 -0.18 -10.73
CA VAL A 51 11.89 -1.00 -9.58
C VAL A 51 12.97 -0.96 -8.49
N SER A 52 12.53 -0.92 -7.23
CA SER A 52 13.40 -1.22 -6.09
C SER A 52 12.95 -2.51 -5.42
N VAL A 53 13.89 -3.33 -5.03
CA VAL A 53 13.65 -4.63 -4.38
C VAL A 53 14.42 -4.69 -3.06
N ALA A 54 13.73 -5.04 -1.98
CA ALA A 54 14.33 -5.34 -0.69
C ALA A 54 14.00 -6.77 -0.30
N GLY A 55 14.99 -7.63 -0.26
CA GLY A 55 14.85 -8.99 0.25
C GLY A 55 14.87 -9.04 1.79
N SER A 56 14.47 -10.17 2.36
CA SER A 56 14.37 -10.34 3.81
C SER A 56 15.68 -10.06 4.55
N THR A 57 16.82 -10.46 4.01
CA THR A 57 18.15 -10.19 4.60
C THR A 57 18.43 -8.70 4.69
N PHE A 58 18.10 -7.93 3.64
CA PHE A 58 18.24 -6.48 3.62
C PHE A 58 17.31 -5.83 4.64
N LEU A 59 16.04 -6.25 4.69
CA LEU A 59 15.05 -5.75 5.64
C LEU A 59 15.48 -5.97 7.10
N GLN A 60 16.00 -7.18 7.40
CA GLN A 60 16.45 -7.54 8.75
C GLN A 60 17.72 -6.78 9.17
N ARG A 61 18.73 -6.70 8.30
CA ARG A 61 20.00 -6.00 8.60
C ARG A 61 19.83 -4.51 8.82
N ASN A 62 18.85 -3.89 8.14
CA ASN A 62 18.58 -2.46 8.24
C ASN A 62 17.43 -2.14 9.22
N GLU A 63 16.94 -3.14 9.99
CA GLU A 63 15.82 -2.98 10.94
C GLU A 63 14.58 -2.33 10.33
N LEU A 64 14.29 -2.62 9.04
CA LEU A 64 13.14 -2.11 8.32
C LEU A 64 11.93 -2.99 8.67
N ASN A 65 11.10 -2.50 9.60
CA ASN A 65 10.04 -3.30 10.21
C ASN A 65 8.65 -3.01 9.64
N GLY A 66 8.49 -1.89 8.91
CA GLY A 66 7.22 -1.46 8.33
C GLY A 66 7.37 -0.81 6.96
N LEU A 67 6.25 -0.60 6.27
CA LEU A 67 6.26 0.06 4.96
C LEU A 67 6.80 1.50 5.03
N ARG A 68 6.58 2.22 6.13
CA ARG A 68 7.09 3.59 6.29
C ARG A 68 8.61 3.65 6.23
N ASP A 69 9.28 2.64 6.78
CA ASP A 69 10.75 2.56 6.81
C ASP A 69 11.34 2.52 5.39
N MET A 70 10.56 2.05 4.40
CA MET A 70 10.98 1.99 3.00
C MET A 70 11.25 3.38 2.40
N SER A 71 10.66 4.43 2.95
CA SER A 71 10.94 5.82 2.53
C SER A 71 12.40 6.23 2.75
N SER A 72 13.10 5.59 3.67
CA SER A 72 14.51 5.88 3.97
C SER A 72 15.49 5.21 3.02
N VAL A 73 15.04 4.23 2.25
CA VAL A 73 15.92 3.38 1.42
C VAL A 73 15.55 3.36 -0.06
N PHE A 74 14.32 3.69 -0.42
CA PHE A 74 13.89 3.67 -1.82
C PHE A 74 13.77 5.08 -2.40
N PRO A 75 14.41 5.37 -3.56
CA PRO A 75 14.36 6.68 -4.16
C PRO A 75 12.95 7.04 -4.64
N ASN A 76 12.58 8.30 -4.48
CA ASN A 76 11.28 8.87 -4.87
C ASN A 76 10.07 8.16 -4.26
N LEU A 77 10.23 7.44 -3.14
CA LEU A 77 9.16 6.92 -2.30
C LEU A 77 9.07 7.75 -1.03
N PHE A 78 7.88 8.24 -0.71
CA PHE A 78 7.59 8.90 0.56
C PHE A 78 6.28 8.38 1.15
N ILE A 79 6.35 7.85 2.36
CA ILE A 79 5.20 7.35 3.11
C ILE A 79 5.08 8.21 4.36
N ALA A 80 4.08 9.10 4.36
CA ALA A 80 3.92 10.08 5.41
C ALA A 80 3.28 9.47 6.67
N ASP A 81 3.78 9.85 7.84
CA ASP A 81 3.04 9.70 9.09
C ASP A 81 2.06 10.86 9.23
N TYR A 82 0.77 10.55 9.25
CA TYR A 82 -0.32 11.52 9.30
C TYR A 82 -1.09 11.45 10.62
N GLY A 83 -0.42 11.08 11.68
CA GLY A 83 -0.94 11.10 13.04
C GLY A 83 -1.66 9.81 13.48
N ALA A 84 -2.10 8.96 12.57
CA ALA A 84 -2.62 7.62 12.87
C ALA A 84 -2.54 6.70 11.65
N ARG A 85 -2.45 5.39 11.89
CA ARG A 85 -2.42 4.34 10.86
C ARG A 85 -3.64 4.34 9.92
N GLN A 86 -4.74 4.97 10.31
CA GLN A 86 -5.91 5.12 9.45
C GLN A 86 -5.60 5.88 8.16
N ASN A 87 -4.68 6.83 8.23
CA ASN A 87 -4.38 7.70 7.10
C ASN A 87 -2.87 7.69 6.83
N THR A 88 -2.43 6.71 6.04
CA THR A 88 -1.04 6.57 5.63
C THR A 88 -0.92 6.83 4.13
N PRO A 89 -0.75 8.09 3.70
CA PRO A 89 -0.61 8.41 2.29
C PRO A 89 0.78 7.99 1.77
N ILE A 90 0.76 7.34 0.60
CA ILE A 90 1.98 6.92 -0.11
C ILE A 90 2.13 7.80 -1.35
N TYR A 91 3.34 8.29 -1.56
CA TYR A 91 3.74 9.07 -2.73
C TYR A 91 4.91 8.38 -3.42
N ILE A 92 4.78 8.18 -4.73
CA ILE A 92 5.86 7.71 -5.60
C ILE A 92 6.02 8.74 -6.73
N ARG A 93 7.23 9.27 -6.93
CA ARG A 93 7.50 10.32 -7.93
C ARG A 93 6.57 11.54 -7.80
N GLY A 94 6.18 11.88 -6.58
CA GLY A 94 5.24 12.97 -6.31
C GLY A 94 3.77 12.65 -6.55
N ILE A 95 3.44 11.47 -7.10
CA ILE A 95 2.06 11.02 -7.30
C ILE A 95 1.59 10.28 -6.06
N GLY A 96 0.59 10.84 -5.40
CA GLY A 96 0.03 10.29 -4.17
C GLY A 96 -1.34 10.87 -3.87
N SER A 97 -2.00 10.38 -2.84
CA SER A 97 -3.31 10.87 -2.42
C SER A 97 -3.40 10.98 -0.91
N LYS A 98 -3.68 12.20 -0.44
CA LYS A 98 -3.97 12.49 0.97
C LYS A 98 -5.42 12.15 1.34
N THR A 99 -6.32 12.19 0.36
CA THR A 99 -7.77 11.98 0.52
C THR A 99 -8.25 10.91 -0.44
N ASN A 100 -9.37 10.23 -0.10
CA ASN A 100 -9.99 9.18 -0.92
C ASN A 100 -9.11 7.94 -1.15
N ALA A 101 -9.37 7.24 -2.27
CA ALA A 101 -8.63 6.06 -2.67
C ALA A 101 -7.12 6.35 -2.82
N PRO A 102 -6.23 5.39 -2.51
CA PRO A 102 -4.79 5.55 -2.73
C PRO A 102 -4.46 5.70 -4.21
N SER A 103 -3.37 6.42 -4.51
CA SER A 103 -2.79 6.52 -5.87
C SER A 103 -1.68 5.51 -6.12
N VAL A 104 -1.23 4.82 -5.07
CA VAL A 104 -0.25 3.74 -5.11
C VAL A 104 -0.93 2.45 -4.66
N GLY A 105 -0.86 1.42 -5.49
CA GLY A 105 -1.43 0.12 -5.20
C GLY A 105 -0.60 -0.64 -4.15
N LEU A 106 -1.26 -1.41 -3.30
CA LEU A 106 -0.61 -2.35 -2.37
C LEU A 106 -1.14 -3.76 -2.62
N TYR A 107 -0.22 -4.70 -2.72
CA TYR A 107 -0.52 -6.13 -2.84
C TYR A 107 0.30 -6.92 -1.85
N VAL A 108 -0.30 -7.88 -1.17
CA VAL A 108 0.39 -8.85 -0.31
C VAL A 108 0.10 -10.24 -0.83
N ASP A 109 1.14 -10.98 -1.23
CA ASP A 109 1.04 -12.31 -1.87
C ASP A 109 0.02 -12.33 -3.04
N GLY A 110 -0.05 -11.23 -3.82
CA GLY A 110 -0.97 -11.06 -4.95
C GLY A 110 -2.39 -10.61 -4.59
N MET A 111 -2.72 -10.48 -3.32
CA MET A 111 -4.02 -9.99 -2.84
C MET A 111 -4.03 -8.44 -2.83
N PRO A 112 -5.01 -7.78 -3.47
CA PRO A 112 -5.09 -6.31 -3.51
C PRO A 112 -5.62 -5.71 -2.21
N TYR A 113 -5.08 -4.53 -1.84
CA TYR A 113 -5.54 -3.71 -0.72
C TYR A 113 -5.99 -2.35 -1.24
N PHE A 114 -7.29 -2.05 -1.16
CA PHE A 114 -7.87 -0.87 -1.81
C PHE A 114 -8.03 0.33 -0.89
N GLU A 115 -8.04 0.13 0.44
CA GLU A 115 -8.24 1.20 1.41
C GLU A 115 -6.93 1.66 2.06
N ARG A 116 -6.84 2.95 2.35
CA ARG A 116 -5.65 3.52 3.02
C ARG A 116 -5.48 3.03 4.45
N SER A 117 -6.57 2.77 5.14
CA SER A 117 -6.55 2.33 6.54
C SER A 117 -5.91 0.95 6.73
N VAL A 118 -5.76 0.17 5.65
CA VAL A 118 -5.15 -1.15 5.68
C VAL A 118 -3.73 -1.19 5.12
N VAL A 119 -3.16 -0.04 4.72
CA VAL A 119 -1.82 0.04 4.14
C VAL A 119 -0.73 -0.10 5.20
N ASP A 120 -0.85 0.61 6.33
CA ASP A 120 0.13 0.57 7.40
C ASP A 120 -0.19 -0.58 8.37
N MET A 121 0.30 -1.76 8.04
CA MET A 121 0.20 -2.96 8.85
C MET A 121 1.58 -3.59 9.04
N ASP A 122 1.77 -4.25 10.16
CA ASP A 122 2.91 -5.10 10.38
C ASP A 122 2.65 -6.45 9.70
N ILE A 123 3.59 -6.94 8.90
CA ILE A 123 3.45 -8.21 8.19
C ILE A 123 4.51 -9.17 8.68
N ALA A 124 4.06 -10.34 9.15
CA ALA A 124 4.95 -11.40 9.59
C ALA A 124 5.45 -12.23 8.40
N GLY A 125 6.72 -12.63 8.43
CA GLY A 125 7.29 -13.57 7.48
C GLY A 125 7.55 -12.99 6.09
N ILE A 126 7.90 -11.70 5.97
CA ILE A 126 8.23 -11.07 4.69
C ILE A 126 9.48 -11.71 4.09
N SER A 127 9.38 -12.17 2.84
CA SER A 127 10.51 -12.62 2.02
C SER A 127 11.07 -11.49 1.15
N GLY A 128 10.25 -10.51 0.79
CA GLY A 128 10.68 -9.36 0.01
C GLY A 128 9.59 -8.33 -0.21
N ILE A 129 10.04 -7.10 -0.49
CA ILE A 129 9.21 -5.97 -0.87
C ILE A 129 9.71 -5.44 -2.22
N GLU A 130 8.79 -5.19 -3.13
CA GLU A 130 9.05 -4.57 -4.43
C GLU A 130 8.28 -3.25 -4.52
N VAL A 131 8.95 -2.21 -4.96
CA VAL A 131 8.33 -0.92 -5.30
C VAL A 131 8.51 -0.66 -6.78
N LEU A 132 7.42 -0.76 -7.54
CA LEU A 132 7.38 -0.45 -8.96
C LEU A 132 7.00 1.03 -9.10
N ARG A 133 7.88 1.83 -9.68
CA ARG A 133 7.67 3.26 -9.84
C ARG A 133 7.05 3.59 -11.18
N GLY A 134 6.21 4.63 -11.20
CA GLY A 134 5.39 4.99 -12.36
C GLY A 134 4.16 4.10 -12.53
N PRO A 135 3.22 4.48 -13.40
CA PRO A 135 1.93 3.84 -13.56
C PRO A 135 2.02 2.35 -13.91
N GLN A 136 1.25 1.55 -13.19
CA GLN A 136 1.12 0.10 -13.42
C GLN A 136 -0.31 -0.30 -13.84
N GLY A 137 -1.08 0.66 -14.39
CA GLY A 137 -2.49 0.48 -14.73
C GLY A 137 -2.79 -0.71 -15.63
N THR A 138 -1.92 -1.01 -16.59
CA THR A 138 -2.13 -2.10 -17.57
C THR A 138 -2.22 -3.49 -16.93
N LEU A 139 -1.44 -3.78 -15.91
CA LEU A 139 -1.47 -5.10 -15.25
C LEU A 139 -2.26 -5.11 -13.94
N TYR A 140 -2.30 -3.98 -13.23
CA TYR A 140 -2.85 -3.91 -11.87
C TYR A 140 -4.14 -3.08 -11.77
N GLY A 141 -4.43 -2.23 -12.78
CA GLY A 141 -5.68 -1.48 -12.88
C GLY A 141 -5.75 -0.30 -11.92
N ARG A 142 -6.84 -0.24 -11.17
CA ARG A 142 -7.16 0.89 -10.26
C ARG A 142 -6.08 1.16 -9.22
N ASN A 143 -6.00 2.43 -8.80
CA ASN A 143 -5.12 2.89 -7.71
C ASN A 143 -3.62 2.66 -7.97
N SER A 144 -3.19 2.69 -9.24
CA SER A 144 -1.80 2.45 -9.64
C SER A 144 -1.19 3.59 -10.45
N THR A 145 -1.65 4.82 -10.22
CA THR A 145 -1.17 6.02 -10.91
C THR A 145 0.26 6.39 -10.54
N GLY A 146 0.63 6.30 -9.27
CA GLY A 146 1.99 6.58 -8.78
C GLY A 146 2.93 5.40 -8.92
N GLY A 147 2.38 4.21 -8.81
CA GLY A 147 3.14 2.97 -8.78
C GLY A 147 2.46 1.88 -7.98
N LEU A 148 3.26 0.92 -7.55
CA LEU A 148 2.78 -0.27 -6.86
C LEU A 148 3.80 -0.74 -5.81
N ILE A 149 3.31 -1.23 -4.68
CA ILE A 149 4.09 -1.95 -3.68
C ILE A 149 3.59 -3.39 -3.62
N ASN A 150 4.48 -4.34 -3.88
CA ASN A 150 4.25 -5.76 -3.69
C ASN A 150 5.01 -6.25 -2.46
N ILE A 151 4.34 -6.96 -1.58
CA ILE A 151 4.92 -7.64 -0.43
C ILE A 151 4.75 -9.14 -0.64
N TYR A 152 5.83 -9.87 -0.49
CA TYR A 152 5.85 -11.32 -0.62
C TYR A 152 6.22 -11.96 0.71
N THR A 153 5.65 -13.12 0.97
CA THR A 153 6.02 -13.95 2.11
C THR A 153 6.62 -15.27 1.62
N TYR A 154 7.38 -15.93 2.48
CA TYR A 154 7.97 -17.20 2.13
C TYR A 154 6.94 -18.29 1.85
N SER A 155 7.27 -19.18 0.93
CA SER A 155 6.51 -20.41 0.70
C SER A 155 7.07 -21.53 1.59
N PRO A 156 6.26 -22.22 2.37
CA PRO A 156 6.74 -23.32 3.22
C PRO A 156 7.15 -24.58 2.44
N LEU A 157 6.95 -24.61 1.12
CA LEU A 157 7.53 -25.65 0.25
C LEU A 157 8.98 -25.36 -0.12
N ASP A 158 9.36 -24.08 -0.17
CA ASP A 158 10.67 -23.64 -0.66
C ASP A 158 11.59 -23.20 0.49
N TYR A 159 11.04 -22.87 1.65
CA TYR A 159 11.75 -22.34 2.80
C TYR A 159 11.30 -23.03 4.08
N GLN A 160 12.28 -23.57 4.83
CA GLN A 160 12.07 -24.15 6.15
C GLN A 160 13.00 -23.47 7.14
N ASN A 161 12.42 -22.85 8.14
CA ASN A 161 13.16 -22.17 9.20
C ASN A 161 12.24 -21.83 10.38
N THR A 162 12.83 -21.73 11.55
CA THR A 162 12.21 -21.11 12.74
C THR A 162 13.03 -19.90 13.12
N MET A 163 12.40 -18.75 13.19
CA MET A 163 13.04 -17.50 13.58
C MET A 163 12.22 -16.84 14.69
N ALA A 164 12.91 -16.43 15.74
CA ALA A 164 12.39 -15.56 16.79
C ALA A 164 13.19 -14.26 16.79
N LYS A 165 12.50 -13.14 16.94
CA LYS A 165 13.11 -11.81 17.05
C LYS A 165 12.56 -11.11 18.30
N ILE A 166 13.47 -10.50 19.05
CA ILE A 166 13.14 -9.55 20.13
C ILE A 166 13.94 -8.29 19.87
N SER A 167 13.27 -7.15 19.88
CA SER A 167 13.90 -5.84 19.74
C SER A 167 13.32 -4.91 20.80
N TYR A 168 14.18 -4.13 21.46
CA TYR A 168 13.77 -3.14 22.45
C TYR A 168 14.53 -1.84 22.20
N GLY A 169 13.81 -0.73 22.20
CA GLY A 169 14.34 0.59 21.93
C GLY A 169 13.82 1.66 22.89
N SER A 170 14.21 2.90 22.62
CA SER A 170 13.72 4.06 23.38
C SER A 170 12.21 4.17 23.30
N ARG A 171 11.58 4.76 24.35
CA ARG A 171 10.12 4.92 24.48
C ARG A 171 9.36 3.59 24.57
N ASN A 172 10.00 2.59 25.19
CA ASN A 172 9.45 1.24 25.33
C ASN A 172 9.04 0.63 23.96
N ASP A 173 9.79 0.93 22.89
CA ASP A 173 9.60 0.29 21.59
C ASP A 173 10.00 -1.19 21.70
N LEU A 174 9.03 -2.03 22.05
CA LEU A 174 9.17 -3.48 22.15
C LEU A 174 8.57 -4.15 20.94
N ARG A 175 9.38 -4.94 20.24
CA ARG A 175 8.94 -5.76 19.12
C ARG A 175 9.28 -7.23 19.37
N LEU A 176 8.29 -8.07 19.22
CA LEU A 176 8.41 -9.52 19.34
C LEU A 176 7.95 -10.13 18.02
N GLY A 177 8.69 -11.07 17.49
CA GLY A 177 8.33 -11.79 16.27
C GLY A 177 8.69 -13.25 16.35
N VAL A 178 7.83 -14.11 15.82
CA VAL A 178 8.10 -15.54 15.64
C VAL A 178 7.57 -15.96 14.27
N ASN A 179 8.40 -16.73 13.55
CA ASN A 179 8.02 -17.30 12.26
C ASN A 179 8.50 -18.76 12.24
N HIS A 180 7.62 -19.66 11.85
CA HIS A 180 7.94 -21.07 11.67
C HIS A 180 7.43 -21.55 10.33
N TYR A 181 8.32 -22.16 9.54
CA TYR A 181 8.05 -22.72 8.21
C TYR A 181 8.53 -24.15 8.19
N GLN A 182 7.66 -25.08 7.84
CA GLN A 182 7.97 -26.51 7.84
C GLN A 182 7.29 -27.23 6.68
N LYS A 183 8.02 -28.15 6.05
CA LYS A 183 7.41 -29.23 5.23
C LYS A 183 6.88 -30.32 6.13
N ILE A 184 5.60 -30.66 5.98
CA ILE A 184 4.99 -31.84 6.62
C ILE A 184 5.24 -33.10 5.76
N SER A 185 5.32 -32.89 4.44
CA SER A 185 5.65 -33.94 3.47
C SER A 185 6.40 -33.34 2.28
N SER A 186 6.83 -34.16 1.34
CA SER A 186 7.46 -33.69 0.10
C SER A 186 6.57 -32.74 -0.72
N ARG A 187 5.25 -32.75 -0.50
CA ARG A 187 4.26 -31.99 -1.25
C ARG A 187 3.48 -30.98 -0.43
N VAL A 188 3.57 -31.00 0.89
CA VAL A 188 2.79 -30.12 1.78
C VAL A 188 3.70 -29.40 2.73
N GLY A 189 3.58 -28.10 2.79
CA GLY A 189 4.24 -27.23 3.75
C GLY A 189 3.25 -26.32 4.45
N ILE A 190 3.54 -25.99 5.70
CA ILE A 190 2.77 -25.06 6.54
C ILE A 190 3.68 -23.96 7.07
N ASN A 191 3.09 -22.82 7.36
CA ASN A 191 3.76 -21.78 8.12
C ASN A 191 2.82 -21.13 9.12
N VAL A 192 3.39 -20.68 10.23
CA VAL A 192 2.77 -19.83 11.23
C VAL A 192 3.72 -18.69 11.55
N ALA A 193 3.21 -17.49 11.61
CA ALA A 193 3.99 -16.31 11.96
C ALA A 193 3.15 -15.38 12.86
N ALA A 194 3.78 -14.72 13.81
CA ALA A 194 3.13 -13.74 14.67
C ALA A 194 4.12 -12.63 15.05
N ASN A 195 3.62 -11.40 15.11
CA ASN A 195 4.36 -10.25 15.59
C ASN A 195 3.53 -9.49 16.63
N TYR A 196 4.23 -8.87 17.57
CA TYR A 196 3.71 -7.90 18.51
C TYR A 196 4.60 -6.67 18.51
N HIS A 197 4.01 -5.49 18.54
CA HIS A 197 4.70 -4.21 18.63
C HIS A 197 4.02 -3.32 19.66
N HIS A 198 4.81 -2.75 20.56
CA HIS A 198 4.38 -1.74 21.53
C HIS A 198 5.35 -0.56 21.49
N ASN A 199 4.81 0.66 21.54
CA ASN A 199 5.57 1.90 21.67
C ASN A 199 4.75 2.92 22.48
N ASP A 200 5.39 3.59 23.46
CA ASP A 200 4.73 4.61 24.30
C ASP A 200 4.40 5.91 23.57
N GLY A 201 4.97 6.13 22.37
CA GLY A 201 4.81 7.37 21.61
C GLY A 201 5.80 8.48 21.99
N PHE A 202 5.77 9.54 21.21
CA PHE A 202 6.68 10.67 21.30
C PHE A 202 6.05 11.89 21.94
N PHE A 203 4.80 12.16 21.66
CA PHE A 203 4.11 13.37 22.06
C PHE A 203 3.39 13.20 23.39
N ARG A 204 3.48 14.22 24.23
CA ARG A 204 2.73 14.31 25.49
C ARG A 204 1.62 15.35 25.30
N ASN A 205 0.39 14.99 25.65
CA ASN A 205 -0.70 15.94 25.75
C ASN A 205 -0.55 16.71 27.06
N LEU A 206 -0.37 18.03 26.99
CA LEU A 206 -0.14 18.88 28.15
C LEU A 206 -1.36 18.96 29.09
N TYR A 207 -2.57 18.86 28.55
CA TYR A 207 -3.79 18.89 29.34
C TYR A 207 -3.98 17.64 30.19
N THR A 208 -3.78 16.47 29.59
CA THR A 208 -4.00 15.18 30.28
C THR A 208 -2.75 14.63 30.96
N GLY A 209 -1.56 15.12 30.59
CA GLY A 209 -0.28 14.56 31.00
C GLY A 209 0.06 13.20 30.38
N ALA A 210 -0.84 12.60 29.60
CA ALA A 210 -0.66 11.29 29.00
C ALA A 210 0.06 11.36 27.64
N LYS A 211 0.56 10.22 27.16
CA LYS A 211 1.07 10.09 25.78
C LYS A 211 -0.08 10.13 24.79
N ALA A 212 0.10 10.89 23.69
CA ALA A 212 -0.96 11.11 22.71
C ALA A 212 -0.92 10.12 21.54
N ASP A 213 0.25 9.51 21.25
CA ASP A 213 0.53 8.73 20.04
C ASP A 213 1.09 7.32 20.31
N ASN A 214 0.81 6.77 21.49
CA ASN A 214 1.18 5.39 21.84
C ASN A 214 0.59 4.39 20.82
N LEU A 215 1.31 3.30 20.57
CA LEU A 215 0.93 2.24 19.64
C LEU A 215 1.01 0.87 20.28
N GLN A 216 0.01 0.04 20.02
CA GLN A 216 0.05 -1.40 20.21
C GLN A 216 -0.51 -2.08 18.96
N SER A 217 0.22 -3.05 18.44
CA SER A 217 -0.26 -3.88 17.34
C SER A 217 0.13 -5.34 17.53
N ALA A 218 -0.71 -6.22 17.05
CA ALA A 218 -0.46 -7.66 17.01
C ALA A 218 -0.98 -8.22 15.70
N ASN A 219 -0.19 -9.04 15.04
CA ASN A 219 -0.64 -9.74 13.85
C ASN A 219 -0.24 -11.21 13.91
N ALA A 220 -1.03 -12.03 13.23
CA ALA A 220 -0.78 -13.45 13.07
C ALA A 220 -1.08 -13.87 11.63
N LYS A 221 -0.25 -14.73 11.08
CA LYS A 221 -0.42 -15.29 9.75
C LYS A 221 -0.28 -16.79 9.81
N VAL A 222 -1.15 -17.48 9.07
CA VAL A 222 -1.05 -18.92 8.80
C VAL A 222 -1.06 -19.16 7.31
N GLY A 223 -0.34 -20.18 6.86
CA GLY A 223 -0.30 -20.53 5.45
C GLY A 223 -0.12 -22.03 5.24
N LEU A 224 -0.65 -22.48 4.12
CA LEU A 224 -0.52 -23.85 3.61
C LEU A 224 -0.08 -23.76 2.15
N ALA A 225 0.92 -24.52 1.78
CA ALA A 225 1.29 -24.74 0.38
C ALA A 225 1.22 -26.24 0.07
N TRP A 226 0.54 -26.57 -1.01
CA TRP A 226 0.33 -27.95 -1.44
C TRP A 226 0.66 -28.11 -2.92
N GLN A 227 1.65 -28.93 -3.22
CA GLN A 227 1.96 -29.36 -4.57
C GLN A 227 1.07 -30.56 -4.93
N ALA A 228 -0.13 -30.27 -5.45
CA ALA A 228 -1.13 -31.30 -5.79
C ALA A 228 -0.59 -32.28 -6.84
N THR A 229 0.09 -31.74 -7.86
CA THR A 229 0.83 -32.51 -8.87
C THR A 229 2.17 -31.79 -9.18
N PRO A 230 3.09 -32.35 -9.98
CA PRO A 230 4.29 -31.64 -10.41
C PRO A 230 4.00 -30.30 -11.13
N LEU A 231 2.81 -30.16 -11.73
CA LEU A 231 2.41 -28.95 -12.48
C LEU A 231 1.50 -28.01 -11.69
N TRP A 232 0.80 -28.49 -10.64
CA TRP A 232 -0.17 -27.71 -9.88
C TRP A 232 0.28 -27.47 -8.45
N THR A 233 0.32 -26.22 -8.06
CA THR A 233 0.57 -25.81 -6.68
C THR A 233 -0.57 -24.92 -6.18
N MET A 234 -1.08 -25.22 -4.99
CA MET A 234 -2.03 -24.39 -4.26
C MET A 234 -1.34 -23.72 -3.08
N ARG A 235 -1.66 -22.47 -2.83
CA ARG A 235 -1.29 -21.74 -1.61
C ARG A 235 -2.54 -21.15 -0.97
N LEU A 236 -2.70 -21.42 0.32
CA LEU A 236 -3.70 -20.77 1.16
C LEU A 236 -2.98 -19.92 2.19
N SER A 237 -3.49 -18.74 2.46
CA SER A 237 -2.97 -17.88 3.52
C SER A 237 -4.09 -17.13 4.19
N ALA A 238 -3.97 -16.93 5.51
CA ALA A 238 -4.82 -16.04 6.27
C ALA A 238 -3.97 -15.18 7.19
N LEU A 239 -4.28 -13.89 7.24
CA LEU A 239 -3.65 -12.87 8.06
C LEU A 239 -4.72 -12.21 8.93
N PHE A 240 -4.43 -12.06 10.21
CA PHE A 240 -5.17 -11.21 11.12
C PHE A 240 -4.24 -10.12 11.67
N ASP A 241 -4.69 -8.86 11.69
CA ASP A 241 -3.98 -7.71 12.27
C ASP A 241 -4.92 -6.95 13.19
N HIS A 242 -4.46 -6.70 14.40
CA HIS A 242 -5.11 -5.83 15.39
C HIS A 242 -4.17 -4.68 15.73
N SER A 243 -4.69 -3.45 15.71
CA SER A 243 -3.92 -2.26 16.07
C SER A 243 -4.76 -1.32 16.93
N THR A 244 -4.15 -0.81 18.00
CA THR A 244 -4.66 0.30 18.80
C THR A 244 -3.61 1.38 18.86
N GLN A 245 -4.01 2.62 18.68
CA GLN A 245 -3.12 3.77 18.69
C GLN A 245 -3.82 4.92 19.39
N GLY A 246 -3.10 5.70 20.21
CA GLY A 246 -3.42 7.10 20.44
C GLY A 246 -3.45 7.75 19.06
N GLY A 247 -3.88 8.92 18.88
CA GLY A 247 -3.85 9.42 17.53
C GLY A 247 -3.98 10.92 17.46
N TYR A 248 -3.46 11.45 16.35
CA TYR A 248 -3.56 12.86 16.03
C TYR A 248 -2.94 13.76 17.11
N PRO A 249 -1.65 13.63 17.37
CA PRO A 249 -0.92 14.50 18.29
C PRO A 249 -0.72 15.88 17.64
N TYR A 250 -1.83 16.56 17.34
CA TYR A 250 -1.84 17.83 16.64
C TYR A 250 -1.92 19.01 17.61
N GLY A 251 -1.32 20.14 17.23
CA GLY A 251 -1.47 21.43 17.80
C GLY A 251 -1.87 22.45 16.73
N HIS A 252 -2.27 23.64 17.12
CA HIS A 252 -2.56 24.72 16.19
C HIS A 252 -1.31 25.13 15.41
N TYR A 253 -1.46 25.27 14.10
CA TYR A 253 -0.38 25.70 13.21
C TYR A 253 -0.44 27.21 12.98
N HIS A 254 0.69 27.88 13.24
CA HIS A 254 0.90 29.31 13.02
C HIS A 254 1.62 29.51 11.69
N ALA A 255 0.89 29.96 10.68
CA ALA A 255 1.41 30.07 9.32
C ALA A 255 2.47 31.18 9.15
N VAL A 256 2.46 32.20 10.02
CA VAL A 256 3.38 33.36 9.94
C VAL A 256 4.80 32.94 10.28
N ASP A 257 4.97 32.20 11.35
CA ASP A 257 6.27 31.74 11.90
C ASP A 257 6.57 30.28 11.59
N ASN A 258 5.66 29.60 10.88
CA ASN A 258 5.79 28.19 10.50
C ASN A 258 6.03 27.27 11.72
N THR A 259 5.33 27.55 12.82
CA THR A 259 5.39 26.78 14.06
C THR A 259 4.07 26.08 14.35
N ALA A 260 4.07 25.11 15.25
CA ALA A 260 2.87 24.47 15.77
C ALA A 260 2.90 24.48 17.31
N ASP A 261 1.74 24.68 17.92
CA ASP A 261 1.59 24.55 19.36
C ASP A 261 1.87 23.12 19.84
N ALA A 262 2.25 23.00 21.10
CA ALA A 262 2.32 21.70 21.75
C ALA A 262 0.92 21.04 21.77
N VAL A 263 0.90 19.71 21.79
CA VAL A 263 -0.35 18.93 21.91
C VAL A 263 -1.03 19.26 23.24
N ASN A 264 -2.22 19.85 23.19
CA ASN A 264 -2.92 20.36 24.38
C ASN A 264 -4.44 20.36 24.16
N TYR A 265 -5.06 19.19 24.27
CA TYR A 265 -6.51 19.02 24.09
C TYR A 265 -7.13 18.21 25.23
N ASN A 266 -8.41 18.48 25.54
CA ASN A 266 -9.09 17.91 26.71
C ASN A 266 -9.64 16.50 26.45
N ARG A 267 -9.92 16.10 25.20
CA ARG A 267 -10.51 14.81 24.87
C ARG A 267 -9.53 13.92 24.09
N PRO A 268 -8.90 12.91 24.74
CA PRO A 268 -7.95 12.03 24.07
C PRO A 268 -8.59 11.31 22.88
N GLY A 269 -7.92 11.41 21.74
CA GLY A 269 -8.25 10.63 20.55
C GLY A 269 -7.72 9.19 20.65
N ASN A 270 -8.28 8.33 19.84
CA ASN A 270 -7.75 6.99 19.61
C ASN A 270 -8.09 6.46 18.23
N TYR A 271 -7.29 5.51 17.78
CA TYR A 271 -7.55 4.70 16.59
C TYR A 271 -7.49 3.23 16.93
N ARG A 272 -8.42 2.46 16.38
CA ARG A 272 -8.47 1.00 16.58
C ARG A 272 -8.86 0.33 15.26
N ARG A 273 -8.10 -0.71 14.87
CA ARG A 273 -8.35 -1.49 13.66
C ARG A 273 -8.33 -2.98 13.96
N ASN A 274 -9.23 -3.71 13.28
CA ASN A 274 -9.15 -5.16 13.07
C ASN A 274 -9.19 -5.41 11.56
N LEU A 275 -8.24 -6.18 11.06
CA LEU A 275 -8.13 -6.57 9.67
C LEU A 275 -8.00 -8.09 9.60
N PHE A 276 -8.80 -8.71 8.77
CA PHE A 276 -8.66 -10.11 8.37
C PHE A 276 -8.54 -10.18 6.85
N THR A 277 -7.54 -10.90 6.36
CA THR A 277 -7.36 -11.16 4.93
C THR A 277 -7.09 -12.63 4.73
N ALA A 278 -7.79 -13.26 3.79
CA ALA A 278 -7.54 -14.63 3.38
C ALA A 278 -7.42 -14.70 1.86
N GLY A 279 -6.52 -15.55 1.39
CA GLY A 279 -6.28 -15.75 -0.04
C GLY A 279 -6.01 -17.19 -0.41
N MET A 280 -6.45 -17.55 -1.60
CA MET A 280 -6.17 -18.84 -2.25
C MET A 280 -5.56 -18.58 -3.62
N ASN A 281 -4.39 -19.13 -3.84
CA ASN A 281 -3.69 -19.06 -5.11
C ASN A 281 -3.52 -20.46 -5.69
N TRP A 282 -3.96 -20.65 -6.94
CA TRP A 282 -3.69 -21.84 -7.74
C TRP A 282 -2.73 -21.48 -8.86
N LEU A 283 -1.62 -22.19 -8.94
CA LEU A 283 -0.60 -21.99 -9.95
C LEU A 283 -0.40 -23.28 -10.74
N TYR A 284 -0.63 -23.22 -12.04
CA TYR A 284 -0.28 -24.25 -13.01
C TYR A 284 0.96 -23.84 -13.78
N LYS A 285 1.98 -24.69 -13.80
CA LYS A 285 3.22 -24.51 -14.54
C LYS A 285 3.37 -25.61 -15.59
N GLY A 286 2.71 -25.43 -16.73
CA GLY A 286 2.86 -26.34 -17.88
C GLY A 286 3.98 -25.88 -18.83
N ASN A 287 4.37 -26.75 -19.76
CA ASN A 287 5.44 -26.49 -20.72
C ASN A 287 5.08 -25.45 -21.78
N ALA A 288 3.78 -25.25 -22.06
CA ALA A 288 3.31 -24.32 -23.08
C ALA A 288 2.74 -23.03 -22.47
N VAL A 289 2.08 -23.15 -21.33
CA VAL A 289 1.40 -22.04 -20.65
C VAL A 289 1.52 -22.17 -19.14
N HIS A 290 1.54 -21.01 -18.47
CA HIS A 290 1.33 -20.91 -17.03
C HIS A 290 -0.04 -20.29 -16.78
N PHE A 291 -0.82 -20.89 -15.87
CA PHE A 291 -2.09 -20.34 -15.42
C PHE A 291 -2.00 -20.02 -13.94
N ASN A 292 -2.58 -18.91 -13.55
CA ASN A 292 -2.69 -18.49 -12.15
C ASN A 292 -4.11 -18.03 -11.85
N SER A 293 -4.66 -18.50 -10.73
CA SER A 293 -5.94 -18.07 -10.18
C SER A 293 -5.71 -17.56 -8.76
N GLN A 294 -6.07 -16.30 -8.52
CA GLN A 294 -5.94 -15.65 -7.21
C GLN A 294 -7.32 -15.22 -6.71
N THR A 295 -7.80 -15.86 -5.65
CA THR A 295 -9.00 -15.47 -4.91
C THR A 295 -8.59 -14.76 -3.63
N SER A 296 -9.26 -13.67 -3.25
CA SER A 296 -9.03 -13.04 -1.94
C SER A 296 -10.29 -12.53 -1.30
N VAL A 297 -10.31 -12.54 0.03
CA VAL A 297 -11.33 -11.94 0.88
C VAL A 297 -10.63 -11.09 1.92
N GLN A 298 -11.11 -9.85 2.10
CA GLN A 298 -10.60 -8.92 3.11
C GLN A 298 -11.77 -8.32 3.89
N LEU A 299 -11.66 -8.35 5.20
CA LEU A 299 -12.60 -7.76 6.15
C LEU A 299 -11.84 -6.79 7.04
N SER A 300 -12.24 -5.52 7.07
CA SER A 300 -11.69 -4.56 8.03
C SER A 300 -12.78 -3.86 8.83
N LYS A 301 -12.43 -3.49 10.05
CA LYS A 301 -13.25 -2.67 10.92
C LYS A 301 -12.35 -1.69 11.67
N ASP A 302 -12.54 -0.42 11.38
CA ASP A 302 -11.80 0.68 11.96
C ASP A 302 -12.73 1.55 12.82
N LYS A 303 -12.19 2.10 13.89
CA LYS A 303 -12.82 3.17 14.67
C LYS A 303 -11.77 4.21 15.02
N GLN A 304 -12.07 5.44 14.74
CA GLN A 304 -11.28 6.60 15.11
C GLN A 304 -12.09 7.54 15.97
N GLN A 305 -11.46 8.14 16.96
CA GLN A 305 -12.00 9.20 17.78
C GLN A 305 -10.97 10.32 17.84
N ILE A 306 -11.39 11.55 17.62
CA ILE A 306 -10.50 12.70 17.53
C ILE A 306 -11.15 13.95 18.12
N ASP A 307 -10.41 14.61 18.99
CA ASP A 307 -10.68 15.99 19.41
C ASP A 307 -10.27 16.89 18.23
N GLN A 308 -11.26 17.38 17.50
CA GLN A 308 -11.02 18.03 16.22
C GLN A 308 -10.78 19.52 16.35
N ASP A 309 -11.03 20.10 17.52
CA ASP A 309 -10.64 21.48 17.82
C ASP A 309 -9.20 21.59 18.35
N PHE A 310 -8.59 20.48 18.79
CA PHE A 310 -7.21 20.37 19.30
C PHE A 310 -6.90 21.39 20.43
N THR A 311 -7.89 21.72 21.25
CA THR A 311 -7.77 22.70 22.35
C THR A 311 -8.26 22.12 23.68
N PRO A 312 -7.96 22.78 24.84
CA PRO A 312 -8.56 22.44 26.12
C PRO A 312 -10.06 22.73 26.25
N ARG A 313 -10.71 23.22 25.20
CA ARG A 313 -12.12 23.59 25.21
C ARG A 313 -13.00 22.46 24.71
N ASP A 314 -14.20 22.33 25.24
CA ASP A 314 -15.22 21.42 24.75
C ASP A 314 -16.00 22.05 23.58
N LEU A 315 -15.42 22.03 22.37
CA LEU A 315 -16.10 22.56 21.18
C LEU A 315 -16.73 21.41 20.39
N PHE A 316 -15.94 20.50 19.84
CA PHE A 316 -16.48 19.39 19.08
C PHE A 316 -15.51 18.19 19.01
N PHE A 317 -16.10 17.00 18.98
CA PHE A 317 -15.42 15.73 18.94
C PHE A 317 -15.96 14.86 17.81
N THR A 318 -15.10 14.22 17.03
CA THR A 318 -15.53 13.40 15.89
C THR A 318 -15.20 11.94 16.10
N ILE A 319 -16.18 11.09 15.83
CA ILE A 319 -16.08 9.63 15.85
C ILE A 319 -16.31 9.13 14.43
N THR A 320 -15.33 8.45 13.86
CA THR A 320 -15.42 7.83 12.54
C THR A 320 -15.32 6.32 12.67
N GLY A 321 -16.22 5.61 12.00
CA GLY A 321 -16.19 4.15 11.88
C GLY A 321 -16.16 3.74 10.42
N LEU A 322 -15.25 2.84 10.03
CA LEU A 322 -15.20 2.26 8.68
C LEU A 322 -15.28 0.74 8.79
N LYS A 323 -16.16 0.14 8.02
CA LYS A 323 -16.20 -1.31 7.82
C LYS A 323 -16.09 -1.60 6.33
N GLN A 324 -15.16 -2.48 5.98
CA GLN A 324 -14.95 -2.93 4.61
C GLN A 324 -15.15 -4.43 4.50
N THR A 325 -15.79 -4.83 3.41
CA THR A 325 -15.73 -6.19 2.87
C THR A 325 -15.24 -6.07 1.43
N LEU A 326 -14.15 -6.75 1.08
CA LEU A 326 -13.61 -6.82 -0.27
C LEU A 326 -13.45 -8.29 -0.65
N VAL A 327 -13.98 -8.67 -1.79
CA VAL A 327 -13.76 -9.97 -2.43
C VAL A 327 -13.20 -9.72 -3.82
N SER A 328 -12.15 -10.43 -4.20
CA SER A 328 -11.58 -10.33 -5.54
C SER A 328 -11.19 -11.67 -6.12
N GLN A 329 -11.26 -11.76 -7.43
CA GLN A 329 -10.80 -12.90 -8.23
C GLN A 329 -9.99 -12.41 -9.42
N GLU A 330 -8.83 -13.00 -9.63
CA GLU A 330 -8.00 -12.75 -10.79
C GLU A 330 -7.59 -14.06 -11.46
N PHE A 331 -7.73 -14.12 -12.77
CA PHE A 331 -7.20 -15.19 -13.61
C PHE A 331 -6.14 -14.62 -14.54
N THR A 332 -5.01 -15.31 -14.64
CA THR A 332 -3.93 -14.93 -15.55
C THR A 332 -3.45 -16.15 -16.30
N LEU A 333 -3.34 -16.04 -17.61
CA LEU A 333 -2.76 -17.06 -18.48
C LEU A 333 -1.62 -16.42 -19.27
N ARG A 334 -0.45 -17.05 -19.29
CA ARG A 334 0.73 -16.55 -20.01
C ARG A 334 1.50 -17.64 -20.69
N SER A 335 2.26 -17.28 -21.72
CA SER A 335 3.20 -18.18 -22.38
C SER A 335 4.29 -18.63 -21.40
N ALA A 336 4.66 -19.92 -21.47
CA ALA A 336 5.68 -20.53 -20.61
C ALA A 336 7.04 -20.67 -21.30
N LYS A 337 7.12 -20.54 -22.64
CA LYS A 337 8.34 -20.81 -23.41
C LYS A 337 9.29 -19.62 -23.37
N ASP A 338 10.40 -19.73 -22.66
CA ASP A 338 11.45 -18.71 -22.58
C ASP A 338 12.22 -18.55 -23.91
N ASN A 339 12.27 -19.56 -24.77
CA ASN A 339 12.96 -19.53 -26.05
C ASN A 339 12.09 -19.07 -27.23
N SER A 340 10.88 -18.59 -26.97
CA SER A 340 10.01 -18.03 -27.99
C SER A 340 10.34 -16.56 -28.23
N ARG A 341 10.27 -16.10 -29.49
CA ARG A 341 10.33 -14.67 -29.79
C ARG A 341 9.08 -13.92 -29.37
N TYR A 342 7.98 -14.62 -29.14
CA TYR A 342 6.69 -14.04 -28.78
C TYR A 342 6.27 -14.50 -27.38
N HIS A 343 6.11 -13.53 -26.49
CA HIS A 343 5.63 -13.73 -25.12
C HIS A 343 4.32 -12.99 -24.95
N TRP A 344 3.35 -13.63 -24.34
CA TRP A 344 2.05 -13.01 -24.12
C TRP A 344 1.48 -13.36 -22.75
N MET A 345 0.61 -12.47 -22.28
CA MET A 345 -0.19 -12.64 -21.09
C MET A 345 -1.58 -12.10 -21.34
N VAL A 346 -2.60 -12.83 -20.91
CA VAL A 346 -3.99 -12.37 -20.82
C VAL A 346 -4.47 -12.55 -19.40
N GLY A 347 -5.36 -11.67 -18.95
CA GLY A 347 -5.94 -11.80 -17.63
C GLY A 347 -7.32 -11.19 -17.53
N ALA A 348 -8.08 -11.69 -16.56
CA ALA A 348 -9.39 -11.20 -16.16
C ALA A 348 -9.38 -10.96 -14.65
N PHE A 349 -9.90 -9.81 -14.23
CA PHE A 349 -10.01 -9.42 -12.83
C PHE A 349 -11.45 -9.01 -12.52
N GLY A 350 -11.95 -9.39 -11.36
CA GLY A 350 -13.23 -8.95 -10.85
C GLY A 350 -13.17 -8.72 -9.35
N PHE A 351 -13.95 -7.76 -8.86
CA PHE A 351 -14.06 -7.49 -7.42
C PHE A 351 -15.44 -7.00 -7.02
N TYR A 352 -15.77 -7.22 -5.76
CA TYR A 352 -16.87 -6.59 -5.05
C TYR A 352 -16.33 -5.98 -3.75
N GLN A 353 -16.58 -4.70 -3.53
CA GLN A 353 -16.23 -3.97 -2.32
C GLN A 353 -17.48 -3.36 -1.72
N ARG A 354 -17.66 -3.50 -0.42
CA ARG A 354 -18.69 -2.80 0.34
C ARG A 354 -18.02 -1.99 1.45
N LEU A 355 -18.18 -0.68 1.38
CA LEU A 355 -17.75 0.24 2.42
C LEU A 355 -18.97 0.74 3.20
N ASN A 356 -18.92 0.62 4.53
CA ASN A 356 -19.85 1.29 5.43
C ASN A 356 -19.05 2.26 6.27
N ASN A 357 -19.27 3.56 6.04
CA ASN A 357 -18.61 4.62 6.78
C ASN A 357 -19.62 5.35 7.67
N THR A 358 -19.24 5.60 8.90
CA THR A 358 -20.02 6.38 9.87
C THR A 358 -19.18 7.54 10.33
N ILE A 359 -19.70 8.75 10.25
CA ILE A 359 -19.06 9.97 10.76
C ILE A 359 -20.05 10.65 11.71
N GLU A 360 -19.71 10.71 12.99
CA GLU A 360 -20.48 11.41 14.00
C GLU A 360 -19.65 12.56 14.55
N THR A 361 -20.15 13.78 14.40
CA THR A 361 -19.55 14.96 15.05
C THR A 361 -20.46 15.44 16.18
N GLN A 362 -19.90 15.48 17.38
CA GLN A 362 -20.56 15.97 18.62
C GLN A 362 -20.15 17.41 18.84
N PHE A 363 -21.12 18.29 18.95
CA PHE A 363 -20.97 19.72 19.24
C PHE A 363 -21.46 19.99 20.66
N PHE A 364 -20.54 20.29 21.57
CA PHE A 364 -20.85 20.38 23.00
C PHE A 364 -21.59 21.66 23.39
N THR A 365 -21.15 22.81 22.89
CA THR A 365 -21.80 24.10 23.20
C THR A 365 -23.21 24.22 22.65
N PRO A 366 -23.50 23.81 21.38
CA PRO A 366 -24.88 23.72 20.93
C PRO A 366 -25.63 22.47 21.40
N ASN A 367 -24.96 21.56 22.12
CA ASN A 367 -25.49 20.34 22.72
C ASN A 367 -26.19 19.38 21.75
N TYR A 368 -25.57 19.11 20.58
CA TYR A 368 -26.09 18.13 19.62
C TYR A 368 -24.99 17.34 18.92
N ALA A 369 -25.38 16.23 18.31
CA ALA A 369 -24.52 15.44 17.43
C ALA A 369 -25.16 15.22 16.05
N THR A 370 -24.30 15.05 15.05
CA THR A 370 -24.70 14.81 13.66
C THR A 370 -24.10 13.48 13.13
N PRO A 371 -24.73 12.33 13.42
CA PRO A 371 -24.30 11.07 12.83
C PRO A 371 -24.71 11.00 11.35
N LYS A 372 -23.74 10.64 10.51
CA LYS A 372 -23.90 10.43 9.06
C LYS A 372 -23.49 9.00 8.73
N PHE A 373 -24.29 8.31 7.95
CA PHE A 373 -24.07 6.93 7.53
C PHE A 373 -23.93 6.88 6.01
N TYR A 374 -22.86 6.24 5.54
CA TYR A 374 -22.58 6.05 4.12
C TYR A 374 -22.47 4.56 3.85
N HIS A 375 -23.21 4.08 2.88
CA HIS A 375 -23.12 2.73 2.37
C HIS A 375 -22.74 2.78 0.89
N THR A 376 -21.55 2.29 0.57
CA THR A 376 -20.95 2.43 -0.77
C THR A 376 -20.57 1.06 -1.32
N PRO A 377 -21.52 0.30 -1.91
CA PRO A 377 -21.20 -0.90 -2.65
C PRO A 377 -20.57 -0.52 -4.01
N THR A 378 -19.46 -1.16 -4.32
CA THR A 378 -18.71 -1.01 -5.57
C THR A 378 -18.42 -2.37 -6.15
N TRP A 379 -18.62 -2.57 -7.42
CA TRP A 379 -18.14 -3.73 -8.13
C TRP A 379 -17.48 -3.33 -9.45
N GLY A 380 -16.54 -4.11 -9.88
CA GLY A 380 -15.85 -3.85 -11.14
C GLY A 380 -15.23 -5.10 -11.72
N GLY A 381 -14.92 -4.99 -12.99
CA GLY A 381 -14.24 -6.04 -13.74
C GLY A 381 -13.27 -5.46 -14.76
N ALA A 382 -12.28 -6.24 -15.13
CA ALA A 382 -11.30 -5.84 -16.12
C ALA A 382 -10.80 -7.01 -16.94
N PHE A 383 -10.44 -6.71 -18.20
CA PHE A 383 -9.67 -7.61 -19.06
C PHE A 383 -8.38 -6.91 -19.48
N TYR A 384 -7.28 -7.66 -19.51
CA TYR A 384 -6.00 -7.12 -19.93
C TYR A 384 -5.22 -8.12 -20.77
N HIS A 385 -4.40 -7.55 -21.66
CA HIS A 385 -3.49 -8.29 -22.51
C HIS A 385 -2.15 -7.56 -22.59
N GLN A 386 -1.07 -8.34 -22.56
CA GLN A 386 0.27 -7.85 -22.84
C GLN A 386 0.94 -8.80 -23.81
N SER A 387 1.52 -8.25 -24.87
CA SER A 387 2.36 -8.95 -25.84
C SER A 387 3.76 -8.36 -25.81
N ALA A 388 4.77 -9.20 -25.86
CA ALA A 388 6.15 -8.80 -26.06
C ALA A 388 6.75 -9.63 -27.21
N TYR A 389 7.49 -8.96 -28.10
CA TYR A 389 8.10 -9.59 -29.25
C TYR A 389 9.59 -9.23 -29.34
N ASP A 390 10.43 -10.24 -29.48
CA ASP A 390 11.87 -10.09 -29.70
C ASP A 390 12.13 -9.85 -31.19
N LEU A 391 12.22 -8.56 -31.57
CA LEU A 391 12.51 -8.15 -32.96
C LEU A 391 13.88 -8.68 -33.40
N THR A 392 14.84 -8.62 -32.51
CA THR A 392 16.17 -9.23 -32.64
C THR A 392 16.52 -10.00 -31.37
N LYS A 393 17.68 -10.62 -31.31
CA LYS A 393 18.18 -11.27 -30.08
C LYS A 393 18.38 -10.30 -28.91
N THR A 394 18.42 -9.00 -29.20
CA THR A 394 18.75 -7.96 -28.20
C THR A 394 17.69 -6.85 -28.12
N LEU A 395 16.80 -6.74 -29.10
CA LEU A 395 15.76 -5.70 -29.14
C LEU A 395 14.38 -6.33 -28.92
N ARG A 396 13.70 -5.90 -27.86
CA ARG A 396 12.35 -6.32 -27.49
C ARG A 396 11.39 -5.13 -27.50
N VAL A 397 10.21 -5.35 -28.02
CA VAL A 397 9.08 -4.41 -27.95
C VAL A 397 7.94 -5.08 -27.20
N ALA A 398 7.28 -4.35 -26.31
CA ALA A 398 6.11 -4.84 -25.59
C ALA A 398 4.96 -3.82 -25.67
N VAL A 399 3.75 -4.33 -25.85
CA VAL A 399 2.50 -3.57 -25.86
C VAL A 399 1.53 -4.21 -24.89
N GLY A 400 0.92 -3.41 -24.05
CA GLY A 400 -0.11 -3.84 -23.11
C GLY A 400 -1.34 -2.96 -23.21
N LEU A 401 -2.50 -3.56 -22.97
CA LEU A 401 -3.79 -2.87 -22.92
C LEU A 401 -4.66 -3.49 -21.86
N ARG A 402 -5.35 -2.65 -21.09
CA ARG A 402 -6.35 -3.08 -20.12
C ARG A 402 -7.59 -2.19 -20.25
N TYR A 403 -8.74 -2.82 -20.14
CA TYR A 403 -10.03 -2.15 -20.01
C TYR A 403 -10.61 -2.48 -18.62
N ASP A 404 -10.95 -1.46 -17.87
CA ASP A 404 -11.62 -1.55 -16.57
C ASP A 404 -13.02 -0.94 -16.67
N TYR A 405 -13.98 -1.58 -16.01
CA TYR A 405 -15.33 -1.06 -15.76
C TYR A 405 -15.64 -1.17 -14.27
N GLU A 406 -16.14 -0.09 -13.68
CA GLU A 406 -16.55 -0.04 -12.28
C GLU A 406 -17.92 0.64 -12.15
N ARG A 407 -18.75 0.12 -11.25
CA ARG A 407 -20.01 0.74 -10.82
C ARG A 407 -19.98 0.96 -9.33
N VAL A 408 -20.29 2.19 -8.93
CA VAL A 408 -20.33 2.65 -7.54
C VAL A 408 -21.75 3.12 -7.25
N ALA A 409 -22.35 2.64 -6.16
CA ALA A 409 -23.57 3.21 -5.63
C ALA A 409 -23.29 3.88 -4.28
N GLN A 410 -24.11 4.82 -3.90
CA GLN A 410 -24.00 5.56 -2.64
C GLN A 410 -25.35 5.72 -2.00
N ASP A 411 -25.55 5.06 -0.85
CA ASP A 411 -26.65 5.36 0.06
C ASP A 411 -26.12 6.21 1.20
N TYR A 412 -26.81 7.28 1.50
CA TYR A 412 -26.44 8.23 2.54
C TYR A 412 -27.63 8.59 3.40
N GLU A 413 -27.39 8.63 4.70
CA GLU A 413 -28.35 9.12 5.70
C GLU A 413 -27.65 10.04 6.67
N ALA A 414 -28.18 11.25 6.85
CA ALA A 414 -27.76 12.19 7.90
C ALA A 414 -28.85 12.29 8.97
N ASN A 415 -28.39 12.37 10.21
CA ASN A 415 -29.23 12.46 11.37
C ASN A 415 -28.72 13.53 12.32
N LYS A 416 -29.56 13.92 13.28
CA LYS A 416 -29.22 14.81 14.38
C LYS A 416 -29.87 14.31 15.67
N TYR A 417 -29.18 14.43 16.79
CA TYR A 417 -29.74 14.17 18.12
C TYR A 417 -29.16 15.13 19.16
N THR A 418 -29.86 15.34 20.26
CA THR A 418 -29.40 16.15 21.39
C THR A 418 -28.50 15.29 22.28
N LEU A 419 -27.31 15.78 22.64
CA LEU A 419 -26.33 14.99 23.42
C LEU A 419 -26.87 14.55 24.80
N THR A 420 -27.68 15.37 25.47
CA THR A 420 -28.28 15.05 26.76
C THR A 420 -29.28 13.91 26.72
N THR A 421 -30.05 13.78 25.65
CA THR A 421 -31.06 12.72 25.46
C THR A 421 -30.53 11.55 24.61
N GLY A 422 -29.40 11.76 23.95
CA GLY A 422 -28.78 10.72 23.12
C GLY A 422 -29.65 10.26 21.96
N TRP A 423 -29.49 9.02 21.54
CA TRP A 423 -30.18 8.42 20.40
C TRP A 423 -31.71 8.39 20.50
N SER A 424 -32.30 8.58 21.67
CA SER A 424 -33.76 8.68 21.83
C SER A 424 -34.35 9.92 21.18
N SER A 425 -33.53 10.97 20.95
CA SER A 425 -33.93 12.17 20.22
C SER A 425 -33.48 12.22 18.76
N LEU A 426 -33.14 11.06 18.19
CA LEU A 426 -32.64 10.98 16.82
C LEU A 426 -33.69 11.39 15.79
N VAL A 427 -33.34 12.37 14.97
CA VAL A 427 -34.15 12.85 13.85
C VAL A 427 -33.35 12.75 12.56
N ARG A 428 -33.92 12.13 11.54
CA ARG A 428 -33.32 12.10 10.21
C ARG A 428 -33.40 13.47 9.56
N THR A 429 -32.28 13.98 9.08
CA THR A 429 -32.18 15.33 8.47
C THR A 429 -32.03 15.30 6.96
N ALA A 430 -31.44 14.22 6.41
CA ALA A 430 -31.28 14.05 4.97
C ALA A 430 -31.09 12.59 4.58
N THR A 431 -31.45 12.27 3.34
CA THR A 431 -31.13 11.01 2.65
C THR A 431 -30.70 11.30 1.22
N PHE A 432 -29.85 10.43 0.69
CA PHE A 432 -29.40 10.48 -0.70
C PHE A 432 -29.14 9.06 -1.18
N ASN A 433 -29.57 8.75 -2.40
CA ASN A 433 -29.30 7.49 -3.07
C ASN A 433 -28.99 7.78 -4.53
N ASP A 434 -27.86 7.28 -5.01
CA ASP A 434 -27.46 7.45 -6.40
C ASP A 434 -26.45 6.37 -6.80
N HIS A 435 -26.18 6.22 -8.08
CA HIS A 435 -25.15 5.37 -8.61
C HIS A 435 -24.50 5.96 -9.84
N THR A 436 -23.20 5.66 -10.01
CA THR A 436 -22.43 6.06 -11.18
C THR A 436 -21.57 4.90 -11.67
N HIS A 437 -21.03 5.04 -12.86
CA HIS A 437 -20.10 4.06 -13.43
C HIS A 437 -18.96 4.75 -14.15
N PHE A 438 -17.83 4.06 -14.21
CA PHE A 438 -16.61 4.55 -14.84
C PHE A 438 -16.02 3.45 -15.73
N SER A 439 -15.42 3.85 -16.83
CA SER A 439 -14.59 2.96 -17.65
C SER A 439 -13.24 3.60 -17.95
N GLN A 440 -12.20 2.80 -17.97
CA GLN A 440 -10.84 3.26 -18.22
C GLN A 440 -10.10 2.30 -19.13
N ILE A 441 -9.31 2.88 -20.04
CA ILE A 441 -8.36 2.14 -20.88
C ILE A 441 -6.95 2.55 -20.47
N THR A 442 -6.10 1.58 -20.11
CA THR A 442 -4.73 1.81 -19.65
C THR A 442 -3.72 1.11 -20.55
N PRO A 443 -3.28 1.80 -21.63
CA PRO A 443 -2.24 1.30 -22.52
C PRO A 443 -0.85 1.42 -21.89
N LYS A 444 0.06 0.54 -22.34
CA LYS A 444 1.49 0.60 -22.07
C LYS A 444 2.25 0.19 -23.32
N PHE A 445 3.31 0.93 -23.62
CA PHE A 445 4.29 0.61 -24.65
C PHE A 445 5.68 0.63 -24.03
N THR A 446 6.51 -0.35 -24.39
CA THR A 446 7.89 -0.43 -23.92
C THR A 446 8.79 -0.95 -25.04
N ILE A 447 9.93 -0.32 -25.20
CA ILE A 447 11.03 -0.81 -26.04
C ILE A 447 12.27 -0.98 -25.16
N SER A 448 12.96 -2.09 -25.31
CA SER A 448 14.19 -2.36 -24.56
C SER A 448 15.26 -2.99 -25.43
N GLN A 449 16.47 -2.49 -25.27
CA GLN A 449 17.67 -2.98 -25.97
C GLN A 449 18.63 -3.57 -24.95
N GLN A 450 18.91 -4.87 -25.07
CA GLN A 450 19.97 -5.53 -24.34
C GLN A 450 21.30 -5.23 -25.04
N LEU A 451 22.24 -4.58 -24.34
CA LEU A 451 23.57 -4.25 -24.86
C LEU A 451 24.57 -5.36 -24.58
N SER A 452 24.43 -6.03 -23.43
CA SER A 452 25.16 -7.24 -23.02
C SER A 452 24.29 -8.03 -22.02
N THR A 453 24.75 -9.14 -21.51
CA THR A 453 24.01 -9.99 -20.56
C THR A 453 23.57 -9.25 -19.29
N ASP A 454 24.30 -8.20 -18.91
CA ASP A 454 24.12 -7.41 -17.68
C ASP A 454 23.83 -5.92 -17.94
N LYS A 455 23.65 -5.51 -19.22
CA LYS A 455 23.45 -4.10 -19.59
C LYS A 455 22.24 -3.94 -20.50
N MET A 456 21.26 -3.18 -20.04
CA MET A 456 20.02 -2.88 -20.76
C MET A 456 19.71 -1.38 -20.73
N VAL A 457 19.16 -0.87 -21.82
CA VAL A 457 18.50 0.43 -21.90
C VAL A 457 17.05 0.21 -22.31
N TYR A 458 16.15 1.07 -21.86
CA TYR A 458 14.73 0.98 -22.22
C TYR A 458 14.06 2.35 -22.25
N ALA A 459 12.95 2.41 -22.99
CA ALA A 459 12.00 3.51 -22.93
C ALA A 459 10.58 2.96 -22.78
N SER A 460 9.74 3.67 -22.06
CA SER A 460 8.35 3.27 -21.86
C SER A 460 7.40 4.45 -21.80
N VAL A 461 6.17 4.22 -22.26
CA VAL A 461 5.03 5.11 -22.08
C VAL A 461 3.91 4.29 -21.48
N ALA A 462 3.35 4.74 -20.35
CA ALA A 462 2.29 4.03 -19.64
C ALA A 462 1.24 5.00 -19.11
N ARG A 463 -0.03 4.56 -19.10
CA ARG A 463 -1.13 5.27 -18.47
C ARG A 463 -1.56 4.55 -17.20
N GLY A 464 -1.82 5.33 -16.14
CA GLY A 464 -2.45 4.86 -14.91
C GLY A 464 -3.70 5.66 -14.59
N TYR A 465 -4.58 5.12 -13.75
CA TYR A 465 -5.76 5.83 -13.27
C TYR A 465 -6.02 5.56 -11.78
N LYS A 466 -6.73 6.48 -11.14
CA LYS A 466 -7.33 6.32 -9.83
C LYS A 466 -8.84 6.43 -9.97
N ALA A 467 -9.58 5.55 -9.29
CA ALA A 467 -11.02 5.48 -9.39
C ALA A 467 -11.74 6.78 -8.98
N GLY A 468 -12.90 7.02 -9.57
CA GLY A 468 -13.86 8.01 -9.15
C GLY A 468 -14.67 7.56 -7.92
N GLY A 469 -15.65 8.37 -7.51
CA GLY A 469 -16.48 8.08 -6.37
C GLY A 469 -17.44 9.20 -6.02
N TYR A 470 -17.97 9.16 -4.79
CA TYR A 470 -18.86 10.18 -4.25
C TYR A 470 -18.19 11.02 -3.16
N ASN A 471 -18.60 12.27 -3.06
CA ASN A 471 -18.16 13.20 -2.02
C ASN A 471 -18.86 12.88 -0.70
N VAL A 472 -18.10 12.37 0.28
CA VAL A 472 -18.60 12.06 1.63
C VAL A 472 -18.43 13.22 2.62
N THR A 473 -17.84 14.33 2.20
CA THR A 473 -17.59 15.52 3.05
C THR A 473 -18.50 16.70 2.75
N SER A 474 -19.42 16.56 1.78
CA SER A 474 -20.36 17.63 1.44
C SER A 474 -21.21 18.03 2.65
N THR A 475 -21.45 19.33 2.79
CA THR A 475 -22.33 19.90 3.82
C THR A 475 -23.80 19.89 3.40
N THR A 476 -24.08 19.53 2.16
CA THR A 476 -25.43 19.51 1.57
C THR A 476 -26.03 18.11 1.58
N THR A 477 -27.31 18.03 1.25
CA THR A 477 -28.04 16.77 1.07
C THR A 477 -27.66 16.04 -0.22
N THR A 478 -26.99 16.71 -1.16
CA THR A 478 -26.53 16.14 -2.43
C THR A 478 -25.05 15.79 -2.32
N LEU A 479 -24.67 14.57 -2.67
CA LEU A 479 -23.28 14.09 -2.70
C LEU A 479 -22.81 13.99 -4.16
N PRO A 480 -22.23 15.06 -4.75
CA PRO A 480 -21.80 14.99 -6.15
C PRO A 480 -20.73 13.93 -6.34
N ALA A 481 -20.86 13.15 -7.41
CA ALA A 481 -19.83 12.23 -7.85
C ALA A 481 -18.64 13.01 -8.43
N TYR A 482 -17.47 12.38 -8.43
CA TYR A 482 -16.27 12.83 -9.12
C TYR A 482 -15.72 11.70 -9.99
N ASP A 483 -15.14 12.07 -11.13
CA ASP A 483 -14.64 11.15 -12.13
C ASP A 483 -13.27 10.55 -11.74
N PRO A 484 -12.85 9.46 -12.40
CA PRO A 484 -11.47 8.99 -12.32
C PRO A 484 -10.47 10.05 -12.77
N GLU A 485 -9.34 10.14 -12.08
CA GLU A 485 -8.17 10.87 -12.55
C GLU A 485 -7.19 9.92 -13.25
N TYR A 486 -6.35 10.45 -14.13
CA TYR A 486 -5.37 9.64 -14.86
C TYR A 486 -4.08 10.41 -15.13
N ASN A 487 -3.01 9.66 -15.37
CA ASN A 487 -1.73 10.23 -15.78
C ASN A 487 -1.08 9.43 -16.92
N TRP A 488 -0.20 10.11 -17.62
CA TRP A 488 0.73 9.53 -18.58
C TRP A 488 2.14 9.67 -18.04
N ASN A 489 2.89 8.58 -18.02
CA ASN A 489 4.31 8.55 -17.66
C ASN A 489 5.14 8.24 -18.90
N TYR A 490 6.13 9.06 -19.12
CA TYR A 490 7.19 8.88 -20.14
C TYR A 490 8.48 8.62 -19.39
N GLU A 491 9.14 7.52 -19.67
CA GLU A 491 10.31 7.08 -18.94
C GLU A 491 11.39 6.54 -19.86
N ILE A 492 12.63 6.90 -19.58
CA ILE A 492 13.84 6.31 -20.15
C ILE A 492 14.70 5.81 -19.00
N GLY A 493 15.21 4.58 -19.08
CA GLY A 493 16.04 4.03 -18.03
C GLY A 493 17.12 3.10 -18.52
N THR A 494 18.06 2.84 -17.61
CA THR A 494 19.18 1.93 -17.82
C THR A 494 19.34 1.01 -16.62
N LYS A 495 19.75 -0.23 -16.88
CA LYS A 495 20.22 -1.19 -15.89
C LYS A 495 21.57 -1.71 -16.35
N LEU A 496 22.64 -1.39 -15.61
CA LEU A 496 24.00 -1.62 -16.08
C LEU A 496 24.82 -2.34 -15.02
N GLY A 497 25.39 -3.48 -15.39
CA GLY A 497 26.39 -4.21 -14.63
C GLY A 497 27.81 -3.87 -15.09
N PHE A 498 28.71 -3.67 -14.15
CA PHE A 498 30.12 -3.40 -14.37
C PHE A 498 30.98 -4.28 -13.44
N LEU A 499 32.29 -4.35 -13.72
CA LEU A 499 33.24 -5.06 -12.90
C LEU A 499 32.83 -6.53 -12.65
N GLN A 500 32.40 -7.23 -13.71
CA GLN A 500 31.92 -8.63 -13.64
C GLN A 500 30.72 -8.80 -12.69
N GLY A 501 29.79 -7.83 -12.70
CA GLY A 501 28.59 -7.84 -11.87
C GLY A 501 28.78 -7.32 -10.44
N ARG A 502 30.01 -6.95 -10.04
CA ARG A 502 30.26 -6.37 -8.71
C ARG A 502 29.65 -4.99 -8.52
N LEU A 503 29.54 -4.19 -9.58
CA LEU A 503 28.86 -2.90 -9.55
C LEU A 503 27.61 -3.00 -10.42
N GLN A 504 26.45 -2.83 -9.81
CA GLN A 504 25.15 -2.76 -10.48
C GLN A 504 24.59 -1.35 -10.31
N THR A 505 24.14 -0.74 -11.40
CA THR A 505 23.55 0.60 -11.39
C THR A 505 22.24 0.59 -12.15
N GLU A 506 21.24 1.29 -11.60
CA GLU A 506 19.98 1.57 -12.26
C GLU A 506 19.76 3.08 -12.28
N MET A 507 19.38 3.61 -13.44
CA MET A 507 19.03 5.02 -13.58
C MET A 507 17.73 5.13 -14.39
N SER A 508 16.85 6.02 -14.00
CA SER A 508 15.66 6.38 -14.78
C SER A 508 15.44 7.90 -14.77
N LEU A 509 14.99 8.40 -15.91
CA LEU A 509 14.46 9.75 -16.10
C LEU A 509 12.97 9.62 -16.38
N PHE A 510 12.15 10.45 -15.76
CA PHE A 510 10.71 10.39 -15.94
C PHE A 510 10.07 11.77 -16.08
N TYR A 511 8.95 11.79 -16.82
CA TYR A 511 8.01 12.89 -16.90
C TYR A 511 6.59 12.34 -16.79
N ILE A 512 5.80 12.88 -15.86
CA ILE A 512 4.41 12.48 -15.60
C ILE A 512 3.51 13.67 -15.83
N ASP A 513 2.53 13.53 -16.73
CA ASP A 513 1.45 14.47 -17.00
C ASP A 513 0.17 13.95 -16.32
N TRP A 514 -0.27 14.62 -15.24
CA TRP A 514 -1.38 14.17 -14.39
C TRP A 514 -2.61 15.05 -14.59
N LYS A 515 -3.62 14.49 -15.25
CA LYS A 515 -4.84 15.16 -15.69
C LYS A 515 -6.07 14.76 -14.91
N HIS A 516 -7.08 15.63 -14.93
CA HIS A 516 -8.32 15.44 -14.20
C HIS A 516 -8.08 15.12 -12.71
N GLN A 517 -7.05 15.72 -12.15
CA GLN A 517 -6.63 15.46 -10.77
C GLN A 517 -7.76 15.78 -9.80
N GLN A 518 -8.06 14.83 -8.93
CA GLN A 518 -9.03 14.97 -7.87
C GLN A 518 -8.47 15.89 -6.78
N VAL A 519 -8.94 17.12 -6.75
CA VAL A 519 -8.53 18.15 -5.79
C VAL A 519 -9.73 18.67 -5.02
N THR A 520 -9.49 19.18 -3.80
CA THR A 520 -10.54 19.78 -3.00
C THR A 520 -10.78 21.23 -3.46
N THR A 521 -12.00 21.51 -3.93
CA THR A 521 -12.44 22.86 -4.31
C THR A 521 -13.53 23.34 -3.37
N THR A 522 -13.60 24.66 -3.15
CA THR A 522 -14.69 25.29 -2.38
C THR A 522 -15.74 25.76 -3.37
N VAL A 523 -16.94 25.16 -3.31
CA VAL A 523 -18.06 25.49 -4.20
C VAL A 523 -19.17 26.15 -3.38
N PRO A 524 -19.70 27.33 -3.80
CA PRO A 524 -20.81 27.98 -3.11
C PRO A 524 -22.00 27.03 -2.95
N GLY A 525 -22.55 26.94 -1.75
CA GLY A 525 -23.68 26.07 -1.41
C GLY A 525 -23.32 24.60 -1.17
N LEU A 526 -22.16 24.10 -1.64
CA LEU A 526 -21.72 22.73 -1.43
C LEU A 526 -20.58 22.59 -0.41
N GLY A 527 -19.88 23.69 -0.11
CA GLY A 527 -18.70 23.67 0.76
C GLY A 527 -17.45 23.12 0.06
N ASN A 528 -16.59 22.43 0.82
CA ASN A 528 -15.39 21.80 0.27
C ASN A 528 -15.74 20.44 -0.32
N ILE A 529 -15.62 20.30 -1.62
CA ILE A 529 -15.86 19.06 -2.34
C ILE A 529 -14.64 18.66 -3.16
N ILE A 530 -14.54 17.38 -3.48
CA ILE A 530 -13.58 16.85 -4.43
C ILE A 530 -14.13 17.07 -5.84
N ASN A 531 -13.28 17.61 -6.70
CA ASN A 531 -13.60 17.89 -8.08
C ASN A 531 -12.40 17.55 -8.98
N ASN A 532 -12.65 17.19 -10.25
CA ASN A 532 -11.63 16.88 -11.24
C ASN A 532 -11.04 18.14 -11.90
N ALA A 533 -10.68 19.12 -11.10
CA ALA A 533 -10.24 20.45 -11.54
C ALA A 533 -8.70 20.62 -11.60
N GLY A 534 -7.94 19.66 -11.08
CA GLY A 534 -6.49 19.75 -11.01
C GLY A 534 -5.80 19.25 -12.28
N HIS A 535 -4.67 19.87 -12.61
CA HIS A 535 -3.70 19.42 -13.60
C HIS A 535 -2.31 19.66 -13.02
N SER A 536 -1.47 18.62 -13.01
CA SER A 536 -0.11 18.69 -12.43
C SER A 536 0.90 18.03 -13.35
N ASP A 537 2.16 18.44 -13.23
CA ASP A 537 3.29 17.69 -13.78
C ASP A 537 4.24 17.22 -12.68
N SER A 538 4.89 16.10 -12.92
CA SER A 538 5.99 15.61 -12.10
C SER A 538 7.12 15.12 -13.00
N LYS A 539 8.35 15.54 -12.70
CA LYS A 539 9.55 15.16 -13.46
C LYS A 539 10.73 14.99 -12.53
N GLY A 540 11.63 14.12 -12.92
CA GLY A 540 12.79 13.86 -12.09
C GLY A 540 13.64 12.70 -12.58
N PHE A 541 14.52 12.26 -11.69
CA PHE A 541 15.36 11.11 -11.96
C PHE A 541 15.57 10.28 -10.69
N GLU A 542 16.00 9.05 -10.92
CA GLU A 542 16.33 8.06 -9.90
C GLU A 542 17.67 7.45 -10.23
N LEU A 543 18.48 7.23 -9.22
CA LEU A 543 19.76 6.55 -9.30
C LEU A 543 19.85 5.54 -8.16
N SER A 544 20.17 4.30 -8.48
CA SER A 544 20.49 3.24 -7.52
C SER A 544 21.82 2.60 -7.90
N ALA A 545 22.69 2.40 -6.93
CA ALA A 545 23.98 1.72 -7.13
C ALA A 545 24.23 0.74 -6.00
N THR A 546 24.60 -0.50 -6.36
CA THR A 546 25.05 -1.52 -5.43
C THR A 546 26.45 -1.97 -5.84
N TYR A 547 27.41 -1.83 -4.94
CA TYR A 547 28.81 -2.17 -5.18
C TYR A 547 29.31 -3.18 -4.17
N ARG A 548 29.84 -4.30 -4.68
CA ARG A 548 30.44 -5.41 -3.90
C ARG A 548 31.94 -5.50 -4.19
N PRO A 549 32.77 -4.64 -3.56
CA PRO A 549 34.21 -4.59 -3.85
C PRO A 549 34.92 -5.88 -3.46
N LEU A 550 34.50 -6.51 -2.38
CA LEU A 550 35.09 -7.73 -1.85
C LEU A 550 34.00 -8.56 -1.13
N MET A 551 34.33 -9.82 -0.83
CA MET A 551 33.43 -10.73 -0.12
C MET A 551 33.11 -10.16 1.29
N GLY A 552 31.84 -10.14 1.64
CA GLY A 552 31.35 -9.64 2.93
C GLY A 552 31.12 -8.12 2.99
N LEU A 553 31.49 -7.33 1.97
CA LEU A 553 31.20 -5.90 1.90
C LEU A 553 30.27 -5.56 0.74
N GLU A 554 29.11 -4.99 1.07
CA GLU A 554 28.17 -4.43 0.11
C GLU A 554 27.92 -2.95 0.46
N LEU A 555 28.12 -2.08 -0.52
CA LEU A 555 27.82 -0.65 -0.44
C LEU A 555 26.62 -0.36 -1.34
N GLN A 556 25.60 0.28 -0.78
CA GLN A 556 24.41 0.65 -1.53
C GLN A 556 24.15 2.14 -1.39
N ALA A 557 23.84 2.79 -2.52
CA ALA A 557 23.44 4.19 -2.56
C ALA A 557 22.21 4.33 -3.45
N ASN A 558 21.22 5.05 -2.95
CA ASN A 558 19.99 5.37 -3.66
C ASN A 558 19.75 6.87 -3.60
N TYR A 559 19.37 7.48 -4.72
CA TYR A 559 19.05 8.89 -4.79
C TYR A 559 17.87 9.13 -5.72
N GLY A 560 16.92 9.93 -5.28
CA GLY A 560 15.76 10.35 -6.06
C GLY A 560 15.63 11.87 -6.07
N TYR A 561 15.32 12.43 -7.22
CA TYR A 561 14.94 13.84 -7.38
C TYR A 561 13.57 13.92 -8.03
N THR A 562 12.66 14.68 -7.43
CA THR A 562 11.29 14.90 -7.94
C THR A 562 10.94 16.38 -7.91
N TYR A 563 10.54 16.93 -9.04
CA TYR A 563 9.96 18.26 -9.18
C TYR A 563 8.52 18.13 -9.62
N ALA A 564 7.58 18.32 -8.71
CA ALA A 564 6.14 18.14 -8.93
C ALA A 564 5.38 19.41 -8.56
N ARG A 565 4.51 19.91 -9.47
CA ARG A 565 3.77 21.15 -9.27
C ARG A 565 2.39 21.11 -9.89
N PHE A 566 1.50 21.99 -9.41
CA PHE A 566 0.23 22.26 -10.07
C PHE A 566 0.46 23.13 -11.30
N LEU A 567 0.01 22.65 -12.47
CA LEU A 567 -0.09 23.44 -13.70
C LEU A 567 -1.38 24.25 -13.72
N ARG A 568 -2.46 23.71 -13.08
CA ARG A 568 -3.73 24.37 -12.86
C ARG A 568 -4.38 23.83 -11.60
N TYR A 569 -4.64 24.70 -10.64
CA TYR A 569 -5.47 24.38 -9.48
C TYR A 569 -6.06 25.68 -8.90
N GLU A 570 -7.37 25.85 -9.08
CA GLU A 570 -8.15 26.92 -8.51
C GLU A 570 -9.03 26.32 -7.42
N LYS A 571 -8.72 26.61 -6.16
CA LYS A 571 -9.49 26.10 -5.01
C LYS A 571 -10.80 26.84 -4.85
N SER A 572 -10.80 28.16 -5.14
CA SER A 572 -11.98 29.03 -5.14
C SER A 572 -11.72 30.21 -6.10
N ALA A 573 -12.70 31.08 -6.27
CA ALA A 573 -12.55 32.31 -7.08
C ALA A 573 -11.37 33.21 -6.64
N THR A 574 -10.95 33.11 -5.39
CA THR A 574 -9.90 33.98 -4.80
C THR A 574 -8.66 33.22 -4.36
N VAL A 575 -8.67 31.88 -4.35
CA VAL A 575 -7.54 31.05 -3.88
C VAL A 575 -7.05 30.14 -5.00
N HIS A 576 -5.85 30.44 -5.48
CA HIS A 576 -5.20 29.71 -6.57
C HIS A 576 -3.92 29.06 -6.09
N PHE A 577 -3.70 27.80 -6.47
CA PHE A 577 -2.47 27.04 -6.20
C PHE A 577 -1.68 26.74 -7.47
N THR A 578 -2.08 27.27 -8.61
CA THR A 578 -1.38 27.13 -9.89
C THR A 578 0.06 27.62 -9.76
N GLY A 579 1.02 26.79 -10.20
CA GLY A 579 2.46 27.02 -10.08
C GLY A 579 3.08 26.55 -8.76
N ASN A 580 2.28 26.29 -7.72
CA ASN A 580 2.78 25.82 -6.44
C ASN A 580 3.22 24.34 -6.52
N MET A 581 4.18 23.99 -5.68
CA MET A 581 4.63 22.61 -5.51
C MET A 581 3.53 21.73 -4.92
N LEU A 582 3.49 20.47 -5.33
CA LEU A 582 2.60 19.48 -4.71
C LEU A 582 3.00 19.28 -3.25
N PRO A 583 2.03 19.27 -2.32
CA PRO A 583 2.31 19.05 -0.91
C PRO A 583 2.76 17.60 -0.65
N MET A 584 3.57 17.40 0.41
CA MET A 584 4.09 16.10 0.85
C MET A 584 4.96 15.40 -0.21
N VAL A 585 5.59 16.13 -1.08
CA VAL A 585 6.51 15.62 -2.10
C VAL A 585 7.92 16.13 -1.79
N PRO A 586 8.80 15.30 -1.19
CA PRO A 586 10.20 15.63 -1.04
C PRO A 586 10.86 15.84 -2.41
N ARG A 587 11.65 16.89 -2.54
CA ARG A 587 12.44 17.11 -3.77
C ARG A 587 13.57 16.12 -3.91
N GLN A 588 14.11 15.67 -2.79
CA GLN A 588 15.25 14.74 -2.71
C GLN A 588 14.94 13.65 -1.70
N THR A 589 15.25 12.44 -2.07
CA THR A 589 15.12 11.25 -1.24
C THR A 589 16.38 10.40 -1.34
#